data_671ba82a461b3db741aa1d6ae6d071db
#
_entry.id   671ba82a461b3db741aa1d6ae6d071db
#
_cell.length_a   1.000
_cell.length_b   1.000
_cell.length_c   1.000
_cell.angle_alpha   90.00
_cell.angle_beta   90.00
_cell.angle_gamma   90.00
#
_symmetry.space_group_name_H-M   'P 1'
#
loop_
_entity.id
_entity.type
_entity.pdbx_description
1 polymer ?
#
loop_
_entity_poly.entity_id
_entity_poly.type
_entity_poly.pdbx_seq_one_letter_code
_entity_poly.pdbx_strand_id
1 'polypeptide(L)'
;MHRRKMTVMGLVIGLLVAAGAVPAHAATVDPNAWYVLVNKASGKALDISGASTADGAAAQQWTRHDGTNQQFQFVDSGGGYYRLRARHSSKVLDVSNASTADGAAVVQWSDHSGTNQQFRLADSADGNVRLINRNSNKALEVPSGSTADGAKIVQRTDGGGTNQQWALVPIGSGNPGGQLPSTFQWSSSGVLAGPKADAQHPNRYSIKDFSVVRYNNQWLIYATTAGSNGWGLVNFNFGDWSQAAAAPHTYLDTASAIGPGYRAAPQLFHFAPQNLWYLVYQTAPPTYSTSTNPADPRSWSAPRTFIAQEPDIVRQNKGDGTWIDFWVICDTANCFLFFSDDNGHIYRAQTSLANFPNGFGNTQIVLSDSKFSLFEATNVYKVSGSNQYLLMQEAIGGTGRRYFRSFTSTSLTGNWTPLAATESQPFAGRNNVTFPNGAWTQDISHGELVRASNDQTLTIDPCRLQFVYQGQDPGASGDYLKLPWRMGLLTQTGSC
;
A
#
# COMPACT_ATOMS: atom_id res chain seq x y z
N MET A 1 24.74 -77.03 -35.37
CA MET A 1 23.53 -76.25 -35.03
C MET A 1 23.93 -74.94 -34.39
N HIS A 2 24.02 -73.87 -35.20
CA HIS A 2 24.41 -72.54 -34.75
C HIS A 2 23.16 -71.70 -34.40
N ARG A 3 22.98 -71.26 -33.12
CA ARG A 3 21.97 -70.27 -32.76
C ARG A 3 22.58 -68.88 -32.79
N ARG A 4 22.15 -68.06 -33.75
CA ARG A 4 22.47 -66.65 -33.82
C ARG A 4 21.69 -65.90 -32.75
N LYS A 5 22.37 -65.08 -31.89
CA LYS A 5 21.78 -64.11 -30.99
C LYS A 5 21.53 -62.81 -31.77
N MET A 6 20.29 -62.38 -31.81
CA MET A 6 19.89 -61.11 -32.36
C MET A 6 19.96 -60.08 -31.27
N THR A 7 20.82 -59.05 -31.42
CA THR A 7 20.91 -57.92 -30.52
C THR A 7 19.93 -56.83 -31.02
N VAL A 8 18.91 -56.49 -30.23
CA VAL A 8 18.00 -55.40 -30.50
C VAL A 8 18.60 -54.13 -29.95
N MET A 9 18.95 -53.19 -30.82
CA MET A 9 19.44 -51.86 -30.48
C MET A 9 18.23 -50.93 -30.32
N GLY A 10 17.87 -50.60 -29.07
CA GLY A 10 16.81 -49.68 -28.77
C GLY A 10 17.24 -48.23 -29.02
N LEU A 11 16.54 -47.57 -29.93
CA LEU A 11 16.72 -46.15 -30.23
C LEU A 11 15.90 -45.32 -29.19
N VAL A 12 16.58 -44.66 -28.25
CA VAL A 12 15.94 -43.70 -27.33
C VAL A 12 15.85 -42.37 -28.06
N ILE A 13 14.63 -42.03 -28.51
CA ILE A 13 14.31 -40.69 -29.03
C ILE A 13 14.06 -39.77 -27.82
N GLY A 14 15.03 -38.93 -27.49
CA GLY A 14 14.88 -37.84 -26.52
C GLY A 14 13.98 -36.77 -27.09
N LEU A 15 12.78 -36.63 -26.53
CA LEU A 15 11.87 -35.49 -26.78
C LEU A 15 12.48 -34.24 -26.13
N LEU A 16 13.10 -33.36 -26.93
CA LEU A 16 13.40 -31.99 -26.48
C LEU A 16 12.07 -31.23 -26.42
N VAL A 17 11.56 -31.04 -25.24
CA VAL A 17 10.50 -30.05 -24.99
C VAL A 17 11.16 -28.67 -25.07
N ALA A 18 11.01 -27.99 -26.21
CA ALA A 18 11.33 -26.57 -26.31
C ALA A 18 10.36 -25.82 -25.38
N ALA A 19 10.87 -25.28 -24.28
CA ALA A 19 10.16 -24.32 -23.49
C ALA A 19 9.90 -23.10 -24.38
N GLY A 20 8.66 -22.99 -24.88
CA GLY A 20 8.20 -21.81 -25.59
C GLY A 20 8.34 -20.60 -24.68
N ALA A 21 9.18 -19.64 -25.06
CA ALA A 21 9.22 -18.35 -24.42
C ALA A 21 7.81 -17.73 -24.55
N VAL A 22 7.15 -17.50 -23.43
CA VAL A 22 5.91 -16.71 -23.37
C VAL A 22 6.27 -15.33 -23.93
N PRO A 23 5.59 -14.83 -24.98
CA PRO A 23 5.89 -13.51 -25.51
C PRO A 23 5.69 -12.50 -24.37
N ALA A 24 6.71 -11.70 -24.07
CA ALA A 24 6.59 -10.59 -23.15
C ALA A 24 5.44 -9.69 -23.65
N HIS A 25 4.44 -9.47 -22.82
CA HIS A 25 3.36 -8.51 -23.13
C HIS A 25 4.00 -7.15 -23.25
N ALA A 26 3.84 -6.51 -24.40
CA ALA A 26 4.26 -5.12 -24.58
C ALA A 26 3.62 -4.25 -23.50
N ALA A 27 4.44 -3.42 -22.83
CA ALA A 27 3.93 -2.53 -21.81
C ALA A 27 2.86 -1.63 -22.41
N THR A 28 1.62 -1.80 -21.95
CA THR A 28 0.50 -0.94 -22.35
C THR A 28 0.38 0.21 -21.37
N VAL A 29 0.25 1.42 -21.88
CA VAL A 29 0.00 2.62 -21.08
C VAL A 29 -1.44 3.08 -21.27
N ASP A 30 -2.09 3.48 -20.19
CA ASP A 30 -3.38 4.17 -20.24
C ASP A 30 -3.10 5.65 -20.59
N PRO A 31 -3.57 6.16 -21.75
CA PRO A 31 -3.32 7.55 -22.15
C PRO A 31 -4.02 8.58 -21.24
N ASN A 32 -4.97 8.15 -20.41
CA ASN A 32 -5.66 9.02 -19.45
C ASN A 32 -4.95 9.07 -18.08
N ALA A 33 -4.04 8.13 -17.81
CA ALA A 33 -3.32 8.06 -16.55
C ALA A 33 -2.08 8.96 -16.51
N TRP A 34 -1.74 9.42 -15.31
CA TRP A 34 -0.46 10.03 -15.00
C TRP A 34 0.49 8.98 -14.43
N TYR A 35 1.77 9.07 -14.80
CA TYR A 35 2.79 8.11 -14.38
C TYR A 35 3.98 8.82 -13.74
N VAL A 36 4.54 8.26 -12.69
CA VAL A 36 5.92 8.51 -12.27
C VAL A 36 6.82 7.47 -12.92
N LEU A 37 7.87 7.90 -13.58
CA LEU A 37 8.84 7.02 -14.19
C LEU A 37 10.00 6.82 -13.20
N VAL A 38 10.17 5.63 -12.65
CA VAL A 38 11.20 5.32 -11.65
C VAL A 38 12.34 4.57 -12.30
N ASN A 39 13.56 5.13 -12.22
CA ASN A 39 14.74 4.51 -12.80
C ASN A 39 15.14 3.24 -12.01
N LYS A 40 15.38 2.14 -12.71
CA LYS A 40 15.68 0.84 -12.09
C LYS A 40 17.02 0.83 -11.35
N ALA A 41 18.03 1.56 -11.81
CA ALA A 41 19.35 1.58 -11.17
C ALA A 41 19.36 2.41 -9.88
N SER A 42 18.68 3.55 -9.87
CA SER A 42 18.74 4.51 -8.77
C SER A 42 17.53 4.46 -7.83
N GLY A 43 16.39 3.90 -8.27
CA GLY A 43 15.11 3.98 -7.56
C GLY A 43 14.51 5.39 -7.52
N LYS A 44 15.06 6.36 -8.25
CA LYS A 44 14.61 7.76 -8.27
C LYS A 44 13.65 8.03 -9.42
N ALA A 45 12.82 9.05 -9.24
CA ALA A 45 11.83 9.48 -10.23
C ALA A 45 12.44 10.41 -11.29
N LEU A 46 11.94 10.31 -12.53
CA LEU A 46 12.10 11.35 -13.55
C LEU A 46 11.40 12.62 -13.06
N ASP A 47 12.09 13.75 -13.14
CA ASP A 47 11.71 15.01 -12.49
C ASP A 47 12.04 16.21 -13.41
N ILE A 48 11.17 17.19 -13.46
CA ILE A 48 11.51 18.47 -14.07
C ILE A 48 12.09 19.41 -13.00
N SER A 49 13.33 19.78 -13.19
CA SER A 49 14.13 20.55 -12.23
C SER A 49 13.42 21.80 -11.73
N GLY A 50 13.29 21.91 -10.38
CA GLY A 50 12.67 23.05 -9.72
C GLY A 50 11.19 23.26 -10.02
N ALA A 51 10.49 22.24 -10.52
CA ALA A 51 9.12 22.37 -11.03
C ALA A 51 8.95 23.56 -11.99
N SER A 52 10.00 23.89 -12.74
CA SER A 52 9.99 25.00 -13.69
C SER A 52 8.95 24.81 -14.79
N THR A 53 8.25 25.85 -15.17
CA THR A 53 7.32 25.85 -16.31
C THR A 53 7.94 26.40 -17.60
N ALA A 54 9.23 26.78 -17.58
CA ALA A 54 9.93 27.34 -18.75
C ALA A 54 10.31 26.25 -19.76
N ASP A 55 10.39 26.64 -21.05
CA ASP A 55 11.04 25.83 -22.08
C ASP A 55 12.55 25.70 -21.78
N GLY A 56 13.10 24.52 -22.04
CA GLY A 56 14.50 24.21 -21.75
C GLY A 56 14.80 23.81 -20.31
N ALA A 57 13.79 23.76 -19.43
CA ALA A 57 14.01 23.26 -18.08
C ALA A 57 14.45 21.79 -18.12
N ALA A 58 15.54 21.48 -17.42
CA ALA A 58 16.18 20.18 -17.50
C ALA A 58 15.32 19.07 -16.88
N ALA A 59 15.23 17.94 -17.57
CA ALA A 59 14.84 16.68 -16.96
C ALA A 59 16.02 16.14 -16.14
N GLN A 60 15.73 15.67 -14.95
CA GLN A 60 16.69 15.11 -13.99
C GLN A 60 16.08 13.89 -13.29
N GLN A 61 16.85 13.15 -12.54
CA GLN A 61 16.29 12.27 -11.51
C GLN A 61 16.27 12.96 -10.16
N TRP A 62 15.26 12.66 -9.36
CA TRP A 62 15.13 13.17 -7.99
C TRP A 62 14.45 12.14 -7.10
N THR A 63 14.69 12.23 -5.78
CA THR A 63 13.93 11.41 -4.82
C THR A 63 12.43 11.57 -5.08
N ARG A 64 11.74 10.43 -5.20
CA ARG A 64 10.32 10.41 -5.52
C ARG A 64 9.50 11.07 -4.42
N HIS A 65 8.67 12.05 -4.77
CA HIS A 65 7.74 12.76 -3.87
C HIS A 65 6.35 12.94 -4.48
N ASP A 66 6.11 12.35 -5.66
CA ASP A 66 4.84 12.39 -6.40
C ASP A 66 4.30 13.80 -6.69
N GLY A 67 5.16 14.83 -6.68
CA GLY A 67 4.84 16.18 -7.12
C GLY A 67 4.48 16.20 -8.61
N THR A 68 3.69 17.20 -9.03
CA THR A 68 3.20 17.28 -10.42
C THR A 68 4.31 17.43 -11.45
N ASN A 69 5.52 17.83 -11.05
CA ASN A 69 6.73 17.87 -11.89
C ASN A 69 7.41 16.50 -12.07
N GLN A 70 6.96 15.46 -11.34
CA GLN A 70 7.36 14.07 -11.51
C GLN A 70 6.28 13.21 -12.19
N GLN A 71 5.16 13.83 -12.58
CA GLN A 71 4.02 13.14 -13.16
C GLN A 71 3.92 13.41 -14.65
N PHE A 72 3.88 12.35 -15.45
CA PHE A 72 3.87 12.40 -16.91
C PHE A 72 2.71 11.60 -17.48
N GLN A 73 2.05 12.18 -18.50
CA GLN A 73 1.01 11.51 -19.27
C GLN A 73 1.55 11.11 -20.63
N PHE A 74 1.20 9.91 -21.09
CA PHE A 74 1.58 9.43 -22.42
C PHE A 74 0.55 9.90 -23.44
N VAL A 75 0.89 10.90 -24.24
CA VAL A 75 0.05 11.43 -25.32
C VAL A 75 0.39 10.67 -26.59
N ASP A 76 -0.58 9.94 -27.16
CA ASP A 76 -0.38 9.16 -28.37
C ASP A 76 0.09 10.05 -29.55
N SER A 77 1.07 9.55 -30.29
CA SER A 77 1.65 10.22 -31.46
C SER A 77 1.60 9.35 -32.72
N GLY A 78 0.87 8.24 -32.65
CA GLY A 78 0.73 7.28 -33.73
C GLY A 78 1.95 6.35 -33.89
N GLY A 79 1.70 5.16 -34.44
CA GLY A 79 2.76 4.18 -34.72
C GLY A 79 3.48 3.62 -33.49
N GLY A 80 2.84 3.63 -32.30
CA GLY A 80 3.43 3.14 -31.05
C GLY A 80 4.36 4.14 -30.37
N TYR A 81 4.31 5.42 -30.76
CA TYR A 81 5.07 6.50 -30.15
C TYR A 81 4.18 7.39 -29.29
N TYR A 82 4.75 7.95 -28.22
CA TYR A 82 4.10 8.81 -27.25
C TYR A 82 4.94 10.05 -26.98
N ARG A 83 4.29 11.18 -26.70
CA ARG A 83 4.90 12.36 -26.07
C ARG A 83 4.62 12.30 -24.58
N LEU A 84 5.62 12.52 -23.74
CA LEU A 84 5.47 12.50 -22.30
C LEU A 84 5.19 13.90 -21.79
N ARG A 85 3.93 14.20 -21.46
CA ARG A 85 3.46 15.51 -21.00
C ARG A 85 3.61 15.63 -19.49
N ALA A 86 4.38 16.59 -19.01
CA ALA A 86 4.52 16.90 -17.60
C ALA A 86 3.25 17.59 -17.05
N ARG A 87 2.75 17.11 -15.90
CA ARG A 87 1.46 17.57 -15.35
C ARG A 87 1.46 19.03 -14.91
N HIS A 88 2.56 19.53 -14.30
CA HIS A 88 2.67 20.88 -13.76
C HIS A 88 2.73 21.97 -14.82
N SER A 89 3.34 21.67 -15.98
CA SER A 89 3.64 22.66 -17.03
C SER A 89 2.85 22.46 -18.31
N SER A 90 2.23 21.27 -18.50
CA SER A 90 1.63 20.81 -19.76
C SER A 90 2.62 20.71 -20.93
N LYS A 91 3.92 20.89 -20.69
CA LYS A 91 4.99 20.73 -21.68
C LYS A 91 5.39 19.26 -21.80
N VAL A 92 6.11 18.91 -22.88
CA VAL A 92 6.52 17.53 -23.14
C VAL A 92 8.03 17.37 -23.02
N LEU A 93 8.48 16.14 -22.74
CA LEU A 93 9.91 15.81 -22.81
C LEU A 93 10.43 16.02 -24.24
N ASP A 94 11.64 16.57 -24.34
CA ASP A 94 12.28 16.98 -25.59
C ASP A 94 13.76 16.64 -25.53
N VAL A 95 14.26 15.98 -26.57
CA VAL A 95 15.73 15.90 -26.77
C VAL A 95 16.20 17.22 -27.38
N SER A 96 16.97 17.95 -26.59
CA SER A 96 17.39 19.31 -26.89
C SER A 96 17.99 19.45 -28.29
N ASN A 97 17.54 20.47 -29.04
CA ASN A 97 17.99 20.79 -30.41
C ASN A 97 17.80 19.64 -31.42
N ALA A 98 16.85 18.73 -31.17
CA ALA A 98 16.67 17.53 -31.97
C ALA A 98 17.99 16.75 -32.22
N SER A 99 18.92 16.80 -31.28
CA SER A 99 20.22 16.15 -31.36
C SER A 99 20.08 14.63 -31.50
N THR A 100 20.96 14.02 -32.30
CA THR A 100 21.08 12.56 -32.41
C THR A 100 22.33 12.01 -31.70
N ALA A 101 23.11 12.89 -31.03
CA ALA A 101 24.33 12.48 -30.33
C ALA A 101 24.07 11.80 -29.00
N ASP A 102 24.97 10.91 -28.59
CA ASP A 102 25.03 10.39 -27.23
C ASP A 102 25.34 11.51 -26.24
N GLY A 103 24.66 11.51 -25.08
CA GLY A 103 24.83 12.54 -24.07
C GLY A 103 24.02 13.81 -24.32
N ALA A 104 23.22 13.88 -25.39
CA ALA A 104 22.34 15.03 -25.60
C ALA A 104 21.32 15.14 -24.45
N ALA A 105 21.16 16.38 -23.94
CA ALA A 105 20.30 16.66 -22.79
C ALA A 105 18.81 16.43 -23.13
N VAL A 106 18.09 15.93 -22.15
CA VAL A 106 16.62 15.87 -22.17
C VAL A 106 16.09 17.01 -21.32
N VAL A 107 15.14 17.75 -21.87
CA VAL A 107 14.52 18.92 -21.25
C VAL A 107 13.01 18.83 -21.40
N GLN A 108 12.25 19.73 -20.78
CA GLN A 108 10.87 19.95 -21.21
C GLN A 108 10.82 21.09 -22.22
N TRP A 109 9.88 21.00 -23.15
CA TRP A 109 9.63 22.03 -24.15
C TRP A 109 8.17 22.13 -24.54
N SER A 110 7.72 23.27 -25.06
CA SER A 110 6.39 23.42 -25.62
C SER A 110 6.14 22.35 -26.68
N ASP A 111 4.97 21.75 -26.66
CA ASP A 111 4.61 20.63 -27.56
C ASP A 111 4.47 21.11 -29.00
N HIS A 112 5.39 20.71 -29.88
CA HIS A 112 5.37 20.98 -31.33
C HIS A 112 5.29 19.68 -32.15
N SER A 113 5.03 18.54 -31.51
CA SER A 113 4.90 17.22 -32.14
C SER A 113 6.11 16.77 -32.97
N GLY A 114 7.30 17.32 -32.72
CA GLY A 114 8.54 16.90 -33.36
C GLY A 114 8.98 15.49 -32.99
N THR A 115 9.73 14.82 -33.88
CA THR A 115 10.20 13.44 -33.62
C THR A 115 11.14 13.36 -32.41
N ASN A 116 11.82 14.43 -32.05
CA ASN A 116 12.67 14.56 -30.85
C ASN A 116 11.83 14.59 -29.53
N GLN A 117 10.52 14.82 -29.63
CA GLN A 117 9.59 14.77 -28.49
C GLN A 117 8.83 13.44 -28.40
N GLN A 118 9.07 12.52 -29.32
CA GLN A 118 8.33 11.27 -29.44
C GLN A 118 9.19 10.08 -29.00
N PHE A 119 8.62 9.21 -28.16
CA PHE A 119 9.31 8.06 -27.60
C PHE A 119 8.42 6.80 -27.72
N ARG A 120 9.01 5.69 -28.12
CA ARG A 120 8.36 4.38 -28.01
C ARG A 120 8.82 3.67 -26.75
N LEU A 121 7.97 2.81 -26.24
CA LEU A 121 8.31 1.92 -25.15
C LEU A 121 8.95 0.64 -25.72
N ALA A 122 10.10 0.27 -25.18
CA ALA A 122 10.77 -0.99 -25.47
C ALA A 122 10.80 -1.80 -24.17
N ASP A 123 10.20 -2.98 -24.19
CA ASP A 123 10.11 -3.83 -23.01
C ASP A 123 11.49 -4.21 -22.48
N SER A 124 11.56 -4.37 -21.18
CA SER A 124 12.72 -4.80 -20.42
C SER A 124 12.31 -5.83 -19.38
N ALA A 125 13.26 -6.43 -18.69
CA ALA A 125 12.97 -7.38 -17.63
C ALA A 125 12.14 -6.76 -16.51
N ASP A 126 11.35 -7.60 -15.81
CA ASP A 126 10.57 -7.27 -14.62
C ASP A 126 9.52 -6.15 -14.84
N GLY A 127 8.94 -6.09 -16.04
CA GLY A 127 7.90 -5.10 -16.38
C GLY A 127 8.41 -3.66 -16.54
N ASN A 128 9.74 -3.46 -16.54
CA ASN A 128 10.32 -2.15 -16.85
C ASN A 128 10.32 -1.90 -18.36
N VAL A 129 10.46 -0.62 -18.74
CA VAL A 129 10.56 -0.19 -20.14
C VAL A 129 11.78 0.69 -20.36
N ARG A 130 12.24 0.77 -21.61
CA ARG A 130 13.16 1.80 -22.08
C ARG A 130 12.40 2.76 -22.99
N LEU A 131 12.63 4.05 -22.83
CA LEU A 131 12.01 5.07 -23.65
C LEU A 131 12.97 5.40 -24.80
N ILE A 132 12.60 4.99 -26.01
CA ILE A 132 13.45 5.13 -27.21
C ILE A 132 12.94 6.31 -28.03
N ASN A 133 13.80 7.33 -28.18
CA ASN A 133 13.47 8.53 -28.94
C ASN A 133 13.30 8.24 -30.44
N ARG A 134 12.25 8.77 -31.06
CA ARG A 134 11.93 8.52 -32.48
C ARG A 134 12.95 9.12 -33.45
N ASN A 135 13.53 10.28 -33.10
CA ASN A 135 14.48 10.99 -33.96
C ASN A 135 15.85 10.31 -33.99
N SER A 136 16.34 9.87 -32.83
CA SER A 136 17.71 9.38 -32.65
C SER A 136 17.83 7.87 -32.53
N ASN A 137 16.73 7.17 -32.26
CA ASN A 137 16.67 5.75 -31.85
C ASN A 137 17.50 5.43 -30.59
N LYS A 138 17.70 6.42 -29.71
CA LYS A 138 18.45 6.29 -28.46
C LYS A 138 17.52 6.23 -27.26
N ALA A 139 18.01 5.60 -26.16
CA ALA A 139 17.28 5.45 -24.91
C ALA A 139 17.50 6.65 -23.97
N LEU A 140 16.47 7.01 -23.18
CA LEU A 140 16.64 7.89 -22.04
C LEU A 140 17.50 7.21 -20.98
N GLU A 141 18.50 7.93 -20.47
CA GLU A 141 19.52 7.40 -19.56
C GLU A 141 19.79 8.34 -18.38
N VAL A 142 19.98 7.74 -17.20
CA VAL A 142 20.69 8.36 -16.07
C VAL A 142 22.19 8.15 -16.31
N PRO A 143 22.99 9.20 -16.59
CA PRO A 143 24.39 9.05 -16.94
C PRO A 143 25.19 8.33 -15.86
N SER A 144 26.07 7.42 -16.30
CA SER A 144 26.99 6.66 -15.43
C SER A 144 26.29 5.91 -14.29
N GLY A 145 24.97 5.65 -14.39
CA GLY A 145 24.19 5.01 -13.32
C GLY A 145 24.18 5.79 -12.00
N SER A 146 24.27 7.13 -12.07
CA SER A 146 24.25 7.98 -10.88
C SER A 146 23.05 7.70 -9.99
N THR A 147 23.26 7.73 -8.67
CA THR A 147 22.18 7.63 -7.67
C THR A 147 21.90 8.96 -6.98
N ALA A 148 22.55 10.05 -7.39
CA ALA A 148 22.39 11.37 -6.79
C ALA A 148 21.11 12.07 -7.28
N ASP A 149 20.48 12.85 -6.39
CA ASP A 149 19.44 13.79 -6.77
C ASP A 149 20.04 14.88 -7.68
N GLY A 150 19.27 15.33 -8.68
CA GLY A 150 19.69 16.35 -9.63
C GLY A 150 20.54 15.84 -10.80
N ALA A 151 20.85 14.54 -10.89
CA ALA A 151 21.53 13.98 -12.06
C ALA A 151 20.64 14.17 -13.30
N LYS A 152 21.19 14.88 -14.32
CA LYS A 152 20.45 15.26 -15.54
C LYS A 152 20.23 14.03 -16.41
N ILE A 153 19.04 13.94 -17.00
CA ILE A 153 18.72 12.89 -17.96
C ILE A 153 19.28 13.25 -19.33
N VAL A 154 19.86 12.27 -19.98
CA VAL A 154 20.37 12.37 -21.35
C VAL A 154 19.78 11.26 -22.22
N GLN A 155 19.98 11.36 -23.54
CA GLN A 155 19.83 10.19 -24.40
C GLN A 155 21.19 9.51 -24.65
N ARG A 156 21.18 8.20 -24.81
CA ARG A 156 22.36 7.40 -25.17
C ARG A 156 21.96 6.18 -25.97
N THR A 157 22.93 5.66 -26.77
CA THR A 157 22.75 4.39 -27.48
C THR A 157 22.14 3.34 -26.57
N ASP A 158 21.06 2.68 -27.04
CA ASP A 158 20.33 1.68 -26.27
C ASP A 158 21.19 0.46 -26.00
N GLY A 159 21.67 0.35 -24.79
CA GLY A 159 22.46 -0.78 -24.29
C GLY A 159 21.69 -1.71 -23.35
N GLY A 160 20.43 -1.39 -23.05
CA GLY A 160 19.60 -2.19 -22.14
C GLY A 160 20.04 -2.16 -20.67
N GLY A 161 20.95 -1.26 -20.27
CA GLY A 161 21.43 -1.13 -18.89
C GLY A 161 20.31 -0.71 -17.93
N THR A 162 20.43 -1.07 -16.63
CA THR A 162 19.42 -0.72 -15.61
C THR A 162 19.20 0.79 -15.45
N ASN A 163 20.21 1.60 -15.78
CA ASN A 163 20.13 3.06 -15.80
C ASN A 163 19.34 3.64 -16.99
N GLN A 164 18.99 2.79 -17.97
CA GLN A 164 18.10 3.10 -19.10
C GLN A 164 16.71 2.50 -18.91
N GLN A 165 16.49 1.74 -17.84
CA GLN A 165 15.22 1.05 -17.56
C GLN A 165 14.39 1.84 -16.55
N TRP A 166 13.09 1.94 -16.82
CA TRP A 166 12.15 2.74 -16.07
C TRP A 166 10.90 1.91 -15.72
N ALA A 167 10.54 1.86 -14.44
CA ALA A 167 9.24 1.38 -14.02
C ALA A 167 8.21 2.50 -14.28
N LEU A 168 7.12 2.16 -14.95
CA LEU A 168 5.97 3.06 -15.12
C LEU A 168 5.05 2.87 -13.93
N VAL A 169 5.09 3.81 -13.00
CA VAL A 169 4.24 3.79 -11.81
C VAL A 169 3.06 4.74 -12.05
N PRO A 170 1.87 4.25 -12.35
CA PRO A 170 0.73 5.12 -12.57
C PRO A 170 0.40 5.86 -11.27
N ILE A 171 0.19 7.18 -11.40
CA ILE A 171 -0.29 8.04 -10.32
C ILE A 171 -1.77 8.24 -10.52
N GLY A 172 -2.55 7.73 -9.57
CA GLY A 172 -3.99 7.96 -9.61
C GLY A 172 -4.58 7.67 -10.99
N SER A 173 -4.30 6.50 -11.58
CA SER A 173 -5.16 5.94 -12.59
C SER A 173 -6.46 5.48 -11.92
N GLY A 174 -7.06 6.41 -11.15
CA GLY A 174 -8.49 6.35 -10.98
C GLY A 174 -9.07 6.73 -12.33
N ASN A 175 -9.90 5.88 -12.88
CA ASN A 175 -10.95 6.24 -13.80
C ASN A 175 -11.36 7.71 -13.52
N PRO A 176 -11.65 8.57 -14.55
CA PRO A 176 -12.21 9.89 -14.28
C PRO A 176 -13.59 9.70 -13.61
N GLY A 177 -13.56 9.55 -12.30
CA GLY A 177 -14.70 9.19 -11.48
C GLY A 177 -14.35 8.15 -10.44
N GLY A 178 -13.17 8.16 -9.79
CA GLY A 178 -12.63 7.25 -8.76
C GLY A 178 -13.67 6.60 -7.83
N GLN A 179 -14.57 5.81 -8.41
CA GLN A 179 -15.57 5.07 -7.66
C GLN A 179 -14.99 3.73 -7.26
N LEU A 180 -15.23 3.36 -6.02
CA LEU A 180 -14.99 2.00 -5.57
C LEU A 180 -15.85 1.02 -6.40
N PRO A 181 -15.33 -0.17 -6.75
CA PRO A 181 -16.14 -1.18 -7.39
C PRO A 181 -17.29 -1.60 -6.46
N SER A 182 -18.42 -1.97 -7.04
CA SER A 182 -19.57 -2.47 -6.28
C SER A 182 -19.35 -3.88 -5.70
N THR A 183 -18.38 -4.60 -6.24
CA THR A 183 -17.97 -5.94 -5.80
C THR A 183 -16.46 -6.04 -5.77
N PHE A 184 -15.93 -6.79 -4.82
CA PHE A 184 -14.49 -6.97 -4.65
C PHE A 184 -14.12 -8.43 -4.91
N GLN A 185 -12.95 -8.63 -5.49
CA GLN A 185 -12.33 -9.93 -5.68
C GLN A 185 -10.86 -9.83 -5.29
N TRP A 186 -10.35 -10.83 -4.59
CA TRP A 186 -9.01 -10.80 -4.02
C TRP A 186 -8.23 -12.07 -4.33
N SER A 187 -6.91 -11.92 -4.47
CA SER A 187 -5.94 -13.00 -4.41
C SER A 187 -5.13 -12.87 -3.13
N SER A 188 -5.08 -13.93 -2.34
CA SER A 188 -4.27 -13.96 -1.11
C SER A 188 -2.87 -14.45 -1.38
N SER A 189 -1.88 -13.83 -0.76
CA SER A 189 -0.57 -14.44 -0.56
C SER A 189 -0.70 -15.71 0.31
N GLY A 190 0.35 -16.50 0.38
CA GLY A 190 0.57 -17.39 1.52
C GLY A 190 0.83 -16.60 2.81
N VAL A 191 1.18 -17.28 3.89
CA VAL A 191 1.64 -16.64 5.13
C VAL A 191 2.92 -15.83 4.84
N LEU A 192 2.88 -14.52 5.10
CA LEU A 192 4.03 -13.62 4.91
C LEU A 192 4.91 -13.51 6.14
N ALA A 193 4.31 -13.47 7.32
CA ALA A 193 5.04 -13.42 8.59
C ALA A 193 4.22 -14.06 9.71
N GLY A 194 4.94 -14.58 10.70
CA GLY A 194 4.39 -15.11 11.94
C GLY A 194 5.14 -14.57 13.15
N PRO A 195 4.71 -14.89 14.37
CA PRO A 195 5.37 -14.42 15.58
C PRO A 195 6.81 -14.95 15.66
N LYS A 196 7.71 -14.13 16.21
CA LYS A 196 9.11 -14.51 16.47
C LYS A 196 9.42 -14.32 17.94
N ALA A 197 10.00 -15.32 18.58
CA ALA A 197 10.50 -15.22 19.94
C ALA A 197 11.90 -14.59 19.96
N ASP A 198 12.24 -13.93 21.07
CA ASP A 198 13.60 -13.54 21.43
C ASP A 198 13.90 -13.91 22.88
N ALA A 199 15.08 -13.57 23.38
CA ALA A 199 15.50 -13.91 24.74
C ALA A 199 14.62 -13.26 25.83
N GLN A 200 14.04 -12.08 25.58
CA GLN A 200 13.16 -11.36 26.51
C GLN A 200 11.68 -11.75 26.30
N HIS A 201 11.36 -12.29 25.12
CA HIS A 201 9.99 -12.66 24.71
C HIS A 201 9.94 -14.10 24.19
N PRO A 202 10.22 -15.11 25.04
CA PRO A 202 10.41 -16.51 24.58
C PRO A 202 9.11 -17.19 24.09
N ASN A 203 7.94 -16.72 24.53
CA ASN A 203 6.66 -17.31 24.21
C ASN A 203 5.77 -16.32 23.46
N ARG A 204 5.90 -16.29 22.13
CA ARG A 204 5.04 -15.48 21.24
C ARG A 204 4.13 -16.38 20.42
N TYR A 205 2.83 -16.14 20.52
CA TYR A 205 1.79 -16.98 19.93
C TYR A 205 1.28 -16.40 18.61
N SER A 206 1.19 -15.08 18.50
CA SER A 206 0.60 -14.39 17.34
C SER A 206 1.24 -13.05 17.05
N ILE A 207 1.04 -12.62 15.80
CA ILE A 207 1.06 -11.21 15.35
C ILE A 207 -0.26 -10.91 14.67
N LYS A 208 -0.88 -9.77 15.00
CA LYS A 208 -2.22 -9.42 14.54
C LYS A 208 -2.41 -7.89 14.50
N ASP A 209 -3.58 -7.44 14.04
CA ASP A 209 -3.98 -6.02 14.03
C ASP A 209 -2.91 -5.14 13.37
N PHE A 210 -2.64 -5.40 12.08
CA PHE A 210 -1.52 -4.76 11.38
C PHE A 210 -1.83 -3.32 10.99
N SER A 211 -0.82 -2.44 11.18
CA SER A 211 -0.73 -1.17 10.50
C SER A 211 0.49 -1.14 9.58
N VAL A 212 0.33 -0.60 8.37
CA VAL A 212 1.32 -0.65 7.31
C VAL A 212 1.53 0.69 6.62
N VAL A 213 2.80 1.09 6.44
CA VAL A 213 3.17 2.26 5.63
C VAL A 213 4.39 1.97 4.79
N ARG A 214 4.51 2.65 3.64
CA ARG A 214 5.73 2.68 2.84
C ARG A 214 6.54 3.92 3.21
N TYR A 215 7.74 3.73 3.76
CA TYR A 215 8.61 4.81 4.19
C TYR A 215 10.07 4.50 3.82
N ASN A 216 10.77 5.44 3.15
CA ASN A 216 12.17 5.28 2.75
C ASN A 216 12.47 3.92 2.05
N ASN A 217 11.62 3.54 1.08
CA ASN A 217 11.70 2.29 0.33
C ASN A 217 11.55 1.00 1.17
N GLN A 218 11.09 1.11 2.40
CA GLN A 218 10.75 -0.02 3.26
C GLN A 218 9.26 -0.05 3.57
N TRP A 219 8.72 -1.24 3.76
CA TRP A 219 7.47 -1.48 4.42
C TRP A 219 7.72 -1.46 5.92
N LEU A 220 7.04 -0.60 6.64
CA LEU A 220 7.03 -0.57 8.10
C LEU A 220 5.73 -1.22 8.56
N ILE A 221 5.85 -2.29 9.33
CA ILE A 221 4.72 -2.96 9.96
C ILE A 221 4.77 -2.72 11.46
N TYR A 222 3.67 -2.21 11.98
CA TYR A 222 3.38 -2.19 13.41
C TYR A 222 2.21 -3.12 13.65
N ALA A 223 2.30 -3.98 14.66
CA ALA A 223 1.29 -4.99 14.90
C ALA A 223 1.13 -5.27 16.41
N THR A 224 -0.03 -5.79 16.77
CA THR A 224 -0.21 -6.43 18.07
C THR A 224 0.53 -7.77 18.09
N THR A 225 1.15 -8.10 19.21
CA THR A 225 1.70 -9.42 19.48
C THR A 225 1.12 -9.99 20.76
N ALA A 226 0.83 -11.28 20.77
CA ALA A 226 0.41 -11.99 21.97
C ALA A 226 1.49 -12.94 22.46
N GLY A 227 1.64 -13.02 23.76
CA GLY A 227 2.60 -13.90 24.41
C GLY A 227 2.16 -14.27 25.81
N SER A 228 2.99 -15.02 26.55
CA SER A 228 2.69 -15.41 27.95
C SER A 228 2.44 -14.21 28.88
N ASN A 229 2.93 -13.02 28.52
CA ASN A 229 2.76 -11.78 29.29
C ASN A 229 1.58 -10.93 28.81
N GLY A 230 0.67 -11.48 27.97
CA GLY A 230 -0.46 -10.76 27.40
C GLY A 230 -0.15 -10.11 26.05
N TRP A 231 -0.74 -8.95 25.82
CA TRP A 231 -0.70 -8.21 24.56
C TRP A 231 0.33 -7.07 24.59
N GLY A 232 1.08 -6.89 23.51
CA GLY A 232 2.03 -5.81 23.33
C GLY A 232 2.15 -5.41 21.86
N LEU A 233 3.02 -4.45 21.55
CA LEU A 233 3.29 -4.02 20.18
C LEU A 233 4.63 -4.53 19.70
N VAL A 234 4.68 -4.86 18.41
CA VAL A 234 5.88 -5.26 17.69
C VAL A 234 6.00 -4.45 16.40
N ASN A 235 7.24 -4.13 16.04
CA ASN A 235 7.60 -3.54 14.75
C ASN A 235 8.51 -4.51 13.99
N PHE A 236 8.35 -4.57 12.65
CA PHE A 236 9.30 -5.18 11.74
C PHE A 236 9.25 -4.49 10.37
N ASN A 237 10.42 -4.29 9.77
CA ASN A 237 10.59 -3.52 8.55
C ASN A 237 11.29 -4.38 7.48
N PHE A 238 10.89 -4.23 6.21
CA PHE A 238 11.46 -4.97 5.09
C PHE A 238 11.31 -4.19 3.77
N GLY A 239 12.16 -4.49 2.80
CA GLY A 239 12.14 -3.83 1.48
C GLY A 239 11.08 -4.36 0.53
N ASP A 240 10.85 -5.67 0.56
CA ASP A 240 9.91 -6.39 -0.31
C ASP A 240 9.11 -7.42 0.48
N TRP A 241 7.86 -7.71 0.07
CA TRP A 241 6.97 -8.65 0.75
C TRP A 241 7.56 -10.06 0.93
N SER A 242 8.40 -10.51 0.00
CA SER A 242 9.11 -11.79 0.10
C SER A 242 10.09 -11.86 1.29
N GLN A 243 10.50 -10.71 1.81
CA GLN A 243 11.43 -10.59 2.95
C GLN A 243 10.71 -10.53 4.31
N ALA A 244 9.38 -10.40 4.33
CA ALA A 244 8.61 -10.22 5.55
C ALA A 244 8.84 -11.35 6.57
N ALA A 245 8.89 -12.61 6.11
CA ALA A 245 9.17 -13.76 6.97
C ALA A 245 10.55 -13.71 7.65
N ALA A 246 11.55 -13.12 6.99
CA ALA A 246 12.92 -13.02 7.51
C ALA A 246 13.12 -11.77 8.41
N ALA A 247 12.28 -10.75 8.29
CA ALA A 247 12.44 -9.46 8.97
C ALA A 247 12.54 -9.63 10.50
N PRO A 248 13.52 -9.00 11.16
CA PRO A 248 13.67 -9.07 12.60
C PRO A 248 12.51 -8.34 13.30
N HIS A 249 12.04 -8.88 14.41
CA HIS A 249 11.00 -8.26 15.24
C HIS A 249 11.64 -7.41 16.35
N THR A 250 11.10 -6.21 16.56
CA THR A 250 11.45 -5.33 17.68
C THR A 250 10.22 -5.11 18.54
N TYR A 251 10.26 -5.53 19.79
CA TYR A 251 9.15 -5.40 20.75
C TYR A 251 9.21 -4.04 21.42
N LEU A 252 8.12 -3.27 21.37
CA LEU A 252 8.08 -1.88 21.81
C LEU A 252 8.03 -1.73 23.34
N ASP A 253 7.65 -2.78 24.05
CA ASP A 253 7.62 -2.83 25.52
C ASP A 253 9.01 -2.69 26.15
N THR A 254 10.04 -3.18 25.46
CA THR A 254 11.44 -3.12 25.91
C THR A 254 12.31 -2.15 25.10
N ALA A 255 11.95 -1.88 23.84
CA ALA A 255 12.75 -1.09 22.93
C ALA A 255 12.44 0.41 22.95
N SER A 256 11.29 0.84 23.47
CA SER A 256 10.82 2.22 23.35
C SER A 256 10.22 2.78 24.64
N ALA A 257 10.01 4.09 24.69
CA ALA A 257 9.32 4.75 25.80
C ALA A 257 7.81 4.42 25.86
N ILE A 258 7.25 3.69 24.89
CA ILE A 258 5.89 3.13 24.95
C ILE A 258 5.76 2.21 26.16
N GLY A 259 6.78 1.41 26.42
CA GLY A 259 6.90 0.59 27.62
C GLY A 259 5.92 -0.59 27.69
N PRO A 260 6.01 -1.40 28.74
CA PRO A 260 5.22 -2.61 28.95
C PRO A 260 3.76 -2.33 29.31
N GLY A 261 2.95 -3.39 29.30
CA GLY A 261 1.52 -3.41 29.60
C GLY A 261 0.67 -3.65 28.37
N TYR A 262 -0.66 -3.62 28.55
CA TYR A 262 -1.60 -3.85 27.45
C TYR A 262 -1.47 -2.75 26.39
N ARG A 263 -1.09 -3.15 25.19
CA ARG A 263 -0.95 -2.33 23.99
C ARG A 263 -1.41 -3.15 22.81
N ALA A 264 -2.39 -2.68 22.02
CA ALA A 264 -2.93 -3.43 20.89
C ALA A 264 -3.49 -2.51 19.80
N ALA A 265 -3.83 -3.11 18.64
CA ALA A 265 -4.48 -2.48 17.51
C ALA A 265 -3.81 -1.14 17.08
N PRO A 266 -2.56 -1.18 16.60
CA PRO A 266 -1.85 0.03 16.20
C PRO A 266 -2.37 0.60 14.90
N GLN A 267 -2.35 1.94 14.78
CA GLN A 267 -2.47 2.69 13.53
C GLN A 267 -1.30 3.66 13.41
N LEU A 268 -0.57 3.59 12.31
CA LEU A 268 0.57 4.45 12.01
C LEU A 268 0.24 5.46 10.91
N PHE A 269 0.41 6.76 11.12
CA PHE A 269 0.29 7.78 10.07
C PHE A 269 1.18 9.00 10.34
N HIS A 270 1.44 9.79 9.30
CA HIS A 270 2.14 11.07 9.38
C HIS A 270 1.15 12.22 9.51
N PHE A 271 1.25 13.01 10.55
CA PHE A 271 0.45 14.23 10.70
C PHE A 271 1.22 15.42 10.12
N ALA A 272 0.94 15.73 8.86
CA ALA A 272 1.66 16.73 8.09
C ALA A 272 1.71 18.14 8.73
N PRO A 273 0.62 18.65 9.37
CA PRO A 273 0.67 19.98 9.99
C PRO A 273 1.72 20.12 11.10
N GLN A 274 2.10 19.03 11.78
CA GLN A 274 3.12 19.01 12.84
C GLN A 274 4.44 18.38 12.39
N ASN A 275 4.48 17.82 11.17
CA ASN A 275 5.60 17.02 10.67
C ASN A 275 6.01 15.90 11.64
N LEU A 276 5.05 15.20 12.20
CA LEU A 276 5.22 14.13 13.17
C LEU A 276 4.48 12.86 12.74
N TRP A 277 5.08 11.72 13.02
CA TRP A 277 4.41 10.43 12.95
C TRP A 277 3.67 10.15 14.25
N TYR A 278 2.48 9.62 14.11
CA TYR A 278 1.63 9.16 15.19
C TYR A 278 1.46 7.65 15.10
N LEU A 279 1.76 6.97 16.18
CA LEU A 279 1.37 5.59 16.42
C LEU A 279 0.23 5.63 17.41
N VAL A 280 -0.98 5.37 16.94
CA VAL A 280 -2.19 5.24 17.76
C VAL A 280 -2.31 3.79 18.17
N TYR A 281 -2.76 3.52 19.37
CA TYR A 281 -3.00 2.17 19.88
C TYR A 281 -3.93 2.23 21.10
N GLN A 282 -4.49 1.08 21.44
CA GLN A 282 -5.30 0.97 22.64
C GLN A 282 -4.47 0.56 23.86
N THR A 283 -4.84 1.13 25.03
CA THR A 283 -4.36 0.71 26.34
C THR A 283 -5.53 0.26 27.22
N ALA A 284 -6.43 1.05 27.58
CA ALA A 284 -7.84 1.01 27.86
C ALA A 284 -8.45 2.22 27.14
N PRO A 285 -7.96 3.46 27.36
CA PRO A 285 -8.33 4.61 26.50
C PRO A 285 -7.55 4.58 25.17
N PRO A 286 -8.01 5.35 24.15
CA PRO A 286 -7.29 5.63 22.93
C PRO A 286 -5.99 6.39 23.24
N THR A 287 -4.88 5.80 22.88
CA THR A 287 -3.53 6.26 23.23
C THR A 287 -2.71 6.49 21.98
N TYR A 288 -1.72 7.37 22.06
CA TYR A 288 -0.78 7.61 20.99
C TYR A 288 0.62 7.88 21.51
N SER A 289 1.60 7.63 20.67
CA SER A 289 2.99 8.07 20.78
C SER A 289 3.40 8.76 19.49
N THR A 290 4.41 9.64 19.56
CA THR A 290 4.89 10.39 18.39
C THR A 290 6.37 10.13 18.14
N SER A 291 6.78 10.25 16.86
CA SER A 291 8.17 10.13 16.44
C SER A 291 8.42 11.00 15.21
N THR A 292 9.67 11.40 15.00
CA THR A 292 10.17 12.01 13.76
C THR A 292 10.75 10.97 12.81
N ASN A 293 10.97 9.73 13.26
CA ASN A 293 11.50 8.62 12.46
C ASN A 293 10.76 7.31 12.76
N PRO A 294 9.70 6.99 12.04
CA PRO A 294 8.88 5.79 12.30
C PRO A 294 9.60 4.47 11.97
N ALA A 295 10.73 4.52 11.26
CA ALA A 295 11.53 3.33 10.93
C ALA A 295 12.42 2.87 12.10
N ASP A 296 12.66 3.73 13.10
CA ASP A 296 13.34 3.35 14.34
C ASP A 296 12.32 3.17 15.47
N PRO A 297 12.00 1.94 15.87
CA PRO A 297 11.02 1.66 16.92
C PRO A 297 11.40 2.24 18.29
N ARG A 298 12.69 2.64 18.50
CA ARG A 298 13.17 3.27 19.75
C ARG A 298 12.83 4.75 19.83
N SER A 299 12.46 5.39 18.72
CA SER A 299 12.24 6.83 18.62
C SER A 299 10.88 7.30 19.16
N TRP A 300 9.99 6.39 19.55
CA TRP A 300 8.64 6.72 20.01
C TRP A 300 8.64 7.39 21.38
N SER A 301 7.85 8.45 21.51
CA SER A 301 7.61 9.14 22.79
C SER A 301 6.84 8.25 23.78
N ALA A 302 6.86 8.64 25.05
CA ALA A 302 5.96 8.05 26.05
C ALA A 302 4.47 8.20 25.65
N PRO A 303 3.62 7.27 26.11
CA PRO A 303 2.19 7.27 25.81
C PRO A 303 1.46 8.55 26.26
N ARG A 304 0.52 9.01 25.42
CA ARG A 304 -0.45 10.08 25.73
C ARG A 304 -1.83 9.64 25.25
N THR A 305 -2.89 10.15 25.85
CA THR A 305 -4.27 9.77 25.51
C THR A 305 -4.97 10.86 24.71
N PHE A 306 -5.83 10.47 23.76
CA PHE A 306 -6.73 11.38 23.03
C PHE A 306 -7.94 11.76 23.91
N ILE A 307 -8.53 10.74 24.55
CA ILE A 307 -9.71 10.87 25.44
C ILE A 307 -9.40 10.05 26.69
N ALA A 308 -9.36 10.70 27.83
CA ALA A 308 -8.93 10.05 29.08
C ALA A 308 -10.00 9.12 29.68
N GLN A 309 -11.28 9.41 29.43
CA GLN A 309 -12.40 8.66 29.97
C GLN A 309 -13.33 8.21 28.85
N GLU A 310 -13.84 6.99 28.98
CA GLU A 310 -14.80 6.43 28.06
C GLU A 310 -16.06 7.34 27.99
N PRO A 311 -16.48 7.76 26.78
CA PRO A 311 -17.67 8.59 26.61
C PRO A 311 -18.94 7.93 27.15
N ASP A 312 -19.86 8.74 27.69
CA ASP A 312 -21.13 8.25 28.26
C ASP A 312 -21.95 7.43 27.27
N ILE A 313 -22.00 7.86 26.01
CA ILE A 313 -22.73 7.17 24.96
C ILE A 313 -22.16 5.76 24.70
N VAL A 314 -20.85 5.56 24.84
CA VAL A 314 -20.22 4.23 24.74
C VAL A 314 -20.60 3.37 25.92
N ARG A 315 -20.46 3.90 27.15
CA ARG A 315 -20.83 3.17 28.37
C ARG A 315 -22.29 2.72 28.40
N GLN A 316 -23.17 3.50 27.80
CA GLN A 316 -24.61 3.21 27.74
C GLN A 316 -24.97 2.12 26.71
N ASN A 317 -24.16 1.97 25.65
CA ASN A 317 -24.52 1.11 24.51
C ASN A 317 -23.64 -0.15 24.38
N LYS A 318 -22.42 -0.17 24.91
CA LYS A 318 -21.48 -1.27 24.69
C LYS A 318 -21.88 -2.59 25.40
N GLY A 319 -22.80 -2.57 26.36
CA GLY A 319 -23.16 -3.78 27.12
C GLY A 319 -21.93 -4.47 27.73
N ASP A 320 -21.75 -5.74 27.43
CA ASP A 320 -20.56 -6.55 27.83
C ASP A 320 -19.37 -6.36 26.86
N GLY A 321 -19.50 -5.50 25.85
CA GLY A 321 -18.43 -5.22 24.88
C GLY A 321 -17.34 -4.31 25.42
N THR A 322 -16.41 -3.96 24.56
CA THR A 322 -15.18 -3.23 24.89
C THR A 322 -15.02 -2.00 24.02
N TRP A 323 -14.68 -0.85 24.62
CA TRP A 323 -14.28 0.34 23.87
C TRP A 323 -12.93 0.11 23.21
N ILE A 324 -12.90 -0.08 21.86
CA ILE A 324 -11.79 -0.75 21.20
C ILE A 324 -11.57 -0.21 19.78
N ASP A 325 -10.34 -0.47 19.25
CA ASP A 325 -9.92 -0.31 17.84
C ASP A 325 -10.05 1.12 17.31
N PHE A 326 -9.16 1.96 17.81
CA PHE A 326 -9.13 3.39 17.56
C PHE A 326 -8.46 3.74 16.23
N TRP A 327 -9.17 4.50 15.40
CA TRP A 327 -8.74 4.89 14.08
C TRP A 327 -8.89 6.40 13.85
N VAL A 328 -7.77 7.09 13.57
CA VAL A 328 -7.73 8.52 13.28
C VAL A 328 -7.72 8.75 11.78
N ILE A 329 -8.57 9.65 11.30
CA ILE A 329 -8.53 10.22 9.94
C ILE A 329 -8.88 11.70 10.00
N CYS A 330 -8.27 12.54 9.14
CA CYS A 330 -8.59 13.95 9.10
C CYS A 330 -9.03 14.37 7.69
N ASP A 331 -9.95 15.35 7.63
CA ASP A 331 -10.22 16.15 6.45
C ASP A 331 -9.44 17.48 6.51
N THR A 332 -9.82 18.45 5.72
CA THR A 332 -9.15 19.75 5.66
C THR A 332 -9.43 20.65 6.89
N ALA A 333 -10.43 20.33 7.70
CA ALA A 333 -10.88 21.16 8.82
C ALA A 333 -10.79 20.43 10.16
N ASN A 334 -11.05 19.13 10.19
CA ASN A 334 -11.22 18.36 11.41
C ASN A 334 -10.46 17.04 11.36
N CYS A 335 -10.13 16.51 12.54
CA CYS A 335 -9.70 15.13 12.76
C CYS A 335 -10.78 14.35 13.49
N PHE A 336 -10.97 13.11 13.09
CA PHE A 336 -11.99 12.22 13.60
C PHE A 336 -11.33 10.97 14.18
N LEU A 337 -11.84 10.53 15.31
CA LEU A 337 -11.47 9.29 15.96
C LEU A 337 -12.65 8.34 15.85
N PHE A 338 -12.52 7.32 15.01
CA PHE A 338 -13.49 6.23 14.87
C PHE A 338 -13.11 5.07 15.79
N PHE A 339 -14.09 4.32 16.26
CA PHE A 339 -13.89 3.16 17.12
C PHE A 339 -15.15 2.32 17.23
N SER A 340 -15.02 1.09 17.72
CA SER A 340 -16.12 0.15 17.94
C SER A 340 -16.29 -0.19 19.43
N ASP A 341 -17.31 -1.00 19.74
CA ASP A 341 -17.63 -1.41 21.09
C ASP A 341 -17.81 -2.93 21.27
N ASP A 342 -17.44 -3.74 20.26
CA ASP A 342 -17.71 -5.19 20.22
C ASP A 342 -19.19 -5.55 20.44
N ASN A 343 -20.09 -4.61 20.29
CA ASN A 343 -21.51 -4.79 20.57
C ASN A 343 -22.44 -4.21 19.48
N GLY A 344 -21.93 -4.01 18.27
CA GLY A 344 -22.75 -3.62 17.13
C GLY A 344 -22.81 -2.11 16.87
N HIS A 345 -21.91 -1.34 17.43
CA HIS A 345 -21.87 0.10 17.18
C HIS A 345 -20.49 0.55 16.71
N ILE A 346 -20.51 1.47 15.74
CA ILE A 346 -19.35 2.27 15.36
C ILE A 346 -19.58 3.70 15.82
N TYR A 347 -18.59 4.26 16.48
CA TYR A 347 -18.62 5.61 17.02
C TYR A 347 -17.64 6.51 16.29
N ARG A 348 -17.85 7.82 16.41
CA ARG A 348 -16.95 8.87 15.95
C ARG A 348 -16.91 10.01 16.95
N ALA A 349 -15.73 10.35 17.43
CA ALA A 349 -15.44 11.63 18.11
C ALA A 349 -14.69 12.56 17.14
N GLN A 350 -14.66 13.87 17.39
CA GLN A 350 -14.00 14.84 16.53
C GLN A 350 -13.31 15.96 17.29
N THR A 351 -12.28 16.53 16.65
CA THR A 351 -11.61 17.78 17.04
C THR A 351 -11.26 18.58 15.79
N SER A 352 -10.94 19.86 15.91
CA SER A 352 -10.43 20.63 14.76
C SER A 352 -9.01 20.16 14.38
N LEU A 353 -8.65 20.27 13.10
CA LEU A 353 -7.30 19.95 12.61
C LEU A 353 -6.21 20.73 13.38
N ALA A 354 -6.50 22.00 13.71
CA ALA A 354 -5.57 22.87 14.44
C ALA A 354 -5.38 22.46 15.91
N ASN A 355 -6.38 21.82 16.52
CA ASN A 355 -6.34 21.41 17.92
C ASN A 355 -5.78 19.99 18.13
N PHE A 356 -5.73 19.18 17.05
CA PHE A 356 -5.23 17.81 17.11
C PHE A 356 -3.82 17.76 17.73
N PRO A 357 -3.53 16.82 18.65
CA PRO A 357 -4.28 15.62 19.05
C PRO A 357 -5.26 15.83 20.22
N ASN A 358 -5.50 17.05 20.66
CA ASN A 358 -6.31 17.36 21.82
C ASN A 358 -7.77 17.68 21.46
N GLY A 359 -8.65 17.75 22.46
CA GLY A 359 -10.00 18.29 22.33
C GLY A 359 -10.99 17.41 21.59
N PHE A 360 -10.73 16.11 21.49
CA PHE A 360 -11.73 15.18 20.97
C PHE A 360 -12.97 15.15 21.85
N GLY A 361 -14.13 15.34 21.21
CA GLY A 361 -15.45 15.35 21.86
C GLY A 361 -16.55 15.09 20.85
N ASN A 362 -17.80 15.42 21.22
CA ASN A 362 -18.97 15.21 20.38
C ASN A 362 -19.06 13.76 19.84
N THR A 363 -18.93 12.80 20.74
CA THR A 363 -18.98 11.38 20.37
C THR A 363 -20.40 11.00 19.95
N GLN A 364 -20.52 10.37 18.78
CA GLN A 364 -21.79 9.94 18.19
C GLN A 364 -21.68 8.52 17.67
N ILE A 365 -22.78 7.77 17.70
CA ILE A 365 -22.93 6.52 16.96
C ILE A 365 -23.14 6.87 15.49
N VAL A 366 -22.35 6.29 14.61
CA VAL A 366 -22.42 6.52 13.17
C VAL A 366 -23.02 5.33 12.40
N LEU A 367 -22.90 4.12 12.96
CA LEU A 367 -23.55 2.91 12.48
C LEU A 367 -23.98 2.04 13.66
N SER A 368 -25.12 1.38 13.52
CA SER A 368 -25.62 0.36 14.45
C SER A 368 -26.16 -0.83 13.69
N ASP A 369 -25.84 -2.04 14.14
CA ASP A 369 -26.31 -3.31 13.61
C ASP A 369 -26.19 -4.37 14.72
N SER A 370 -26.39 -5.65 14.42
CA SER A 370 -26.14 -6.70 15.39
C SER A 370 -24.66 -6.78 15.81
N LYS A 371 -24.41 -7.29 17.01
CA LYS A 371 -23.07 -7.47 17.58
C LYS A 371 -22.07 -8.10 16.60
N PHE A 372 -22.47 -9.13 15.85
CA PHE A 372 -21.61 -9.83 14.93
C PHE A 372 -21.55 -9.19 13.53
N SER A 373 -22.47 -8.30 13.21
CA SER A 373 -22.46 -7.55 11.95
C SER A 373 -21.56 -6.33 11.97
N LEU A 374 -21.36 -5.71 13.13
CA LEU A 374 -20.39 -4.61 13.36
C LEU A 374 -19.60 -4.98 14.62
N PHE A 375 -18.57 -5.81 14.43
CA PHE A 375 -17.86 -6.41 15.56
C PHE A 375 -16.70 -5.53 16.04
N GLU A 376 -15.57 -5.49 15.32
CA GLU A 376 -14.38 -4.74 15.69
C GLU A 376 -13.62 -4.21 14.45
N ALA A 377 -12.42 -3.64 14.59
CA ALA A 377 -11.52 -3.26 13.50
C ALA A 377 -12.09 -2.21 12.52
N THR A 378 -12.61 -1.10 13.05
CA THR A 378 -13.08 0.01 12.22
C THR A 378 -11.91 0.73 11.54
N ASN A 379 -11.88 0.75 10.20
CA ASN A 379 -10.93 1.51 9.41
C ASN A 379 -11.67 2.49 8.48
N VAL A 380 -11.16 3.71 8.31
CA VAL A 380 -11.77 4.72 7.42
C VAL A 380 -10.70 5.33 6.52
N TYR A 381 -10.99 5.43 5.23
CA TYR A 381 -10.06 5.91 4.21
C TYR A 381 -10.70 6.94 3.31
N LYS A 382 -9.89 7.89 2.81
CA LYS A 382 -10.28 8.74 1.68
C LYS A 382 -10.05 7.99 0.38
N VAL A 383 -11.01 8.05 -0.54
CA VAL A 383 -10.88 7.45 -1.87
C VAL A 383 -10.26 8.46 -2.83
N SER A 384 -9.12 8.14 -3.45
CA SER A 384 -8.47 9.02 -4.42
C SER A 384 -9.34 9.23 -5.66
N GLY A 385 -9.25 10.42 -6.27
CA GLY A 385 -10.02 10.75 -7.46
C GLY A 385 -11.51 10.98 -7.24
N SER A 386 -12.00 10.91 -6.00
CA SER A 386 -13.42 11.12 -5.67
C SER A 386 -13.59 11.91 -4.37
N ASN A 387 -14.84 12.32 -4.09
CA ASN A 387 -15.21 12.88 -2.80
C ASN A 387 -15.65 11.83 -1.78
N GLN A 388 -15.44 10.54 -2.09
CA GLN A 388 -15.89 9.45 -1.24
C GLN A 388 -14.87 9.11 -0.13
N TYR A 389 -15.41 8.57 0.94
CA TYR A 389 -14.71 7.84 1.99
C TYR A 389 -15.21 6.41 2.00
N LEU A 390 -14.31 5.48 2.33
CA LEU A 390 -14.59 4.06 2.56
C LEU A 390 -14.45 3.79 4.06
N LEU A 391 -15.47 3.22 4.67
CA LEU A 391 -15.41 2.64 6.00
C LEU A 391 -15.42 1.11 5.85
N MET A 392 -14.51 0.47 6.53
CA MET A 392 -14.43 -0.99 6.66
C MET A 392 -14.69 -1.39 8.10
N GLN A 393 -15.41 -2.48 8.29
CA GLN A 393 -15.73 -3.02 9.60
C GLN A 393 -15.65 -4.53 9.59
N GLU A 394 -14.94 -5.11 10.54
CA GLU A 394 -14.91 -6.56 10.73
C GLU A 394 -16.25 -7.08 11.24
N ALA A 395 -16.65 -8.22 10.73
CA ALA A 395 -17.86 -8.94 11.11
C ALA A 395 -17.58 -10.43 11.34
N ILE A 396 -18.46 -11.08 12.08
CA ILE A 396 -18.43 -12.52 12.28
C ILE A 396 -19.59 -13.15 11.50
N GLY A 397 -19.26 -14.05 10.57
CA GLY A 397 -20.23 -14.75 9.73
C GLY A 397 -20.96 -15.87 10.44
N GLY A 398 -21.94 -16.46 9.76
CA GLY A 398 -22.77 -17.56 10.30
C GLY A 398 -21.98 -18.82 10.69
N THR A 399 -20.76 -18.99 10.16
CA THR A 399 -19.84 -20.09 10.54
C THR A 399 -18.85 -19.71 11.65
N GLY A 400 -18.96 -18.52 12.22
CA GLY A 400 -18.03 -17.98 13.22
C GLY A 400 -16.72 -17.44 12.62
N ARG A 401 -16.60 -17.37 11.28
CA ARG A 401 -15.41 -16.87 10.59
C ARG A 401 -15.48 -15.37 10.37
N ARG A 402 -14.32 -14.73 10.35
CA ARG A 402 -14.17 -13.28 10.21
C ARG A 402 -14.20 -12.85 8.74
N TYR A 403 -14.87 -11.74 8.47
CA TYR A 403 -14.89 -11.07 7.17
C TYR A 403 -15.08 -9.56 7.35
N PHE A 404 -14.80 -8.79 6.30
CA PHE A 404 -15.01 -7.34 6.30
C PHE A 404 -16.25 -6.94 5.50
N ARG A 405 -17.02 -6.06 6.10
CA ARG A 405 -18.10 -5.27 5.47
C ARG A 405 -17.54 -3.91 5.08
N SER A 406 -18.15 -3.25 4.11
CA SER A 406 -17.78 -1.90 3.74
C SER A 406 -18.98 -0.98 3.51
N PHE A 407 -18.73 0.31 3.74
CA PHE A 407 -19.70 1.39 3.63
C PHE A 407 -19.03 2.60 3.01
N THR A 408 -19.79 3.46 2.32
CA THR A 408 -19.29 4.70 1.73
C THR A 408 -20.04 5.90 2.22
N SER A 409 -19.35 7.05 2.25
CA SER A 409 -19.93 8.37 2.52
C SER A 409 -19.18 9.43 1.71
N THR A 410 -19.81 10.56 1.45
CA THR A 410 -19.14 11.73 0.85
C THR A 410 -18.58 12.70 1.89
N SER A 411 -18.75 12.41 3.17
CA SER A 411 -18.26 13.22 4.29
C SER A 411 -17.99 12.32 5.50
N LEU A 412 -16.95 12.62 6.27
CA LEU A 412 -16.64 11.92 7.52
C LEU A 412 -17.71 12.14 8.60
N THR A 413 -18.56 13.15 8.43
CA THR A 413 -19.72 13.43 9.30
C THR A 413 -21.06 13.03 8.68
N GLY A 414 -21.06 12.53 7.44
CA GLY A 414 -22.26 12.14 6.70
C GLY A 414 -22.78 10.75 7.07
N ASN A 415 -23.85 10.36 6.38
CA ASN A 415 -24.40 9.02 6.49
C ASN A 415 -23.54 8.02 5.73
N TRP A 416 -23.39 6.83 6.27
CA TRP A 416 -22.66 5.72 5.67
C TRP A 416 -23.63 4.77 4.97
N THR A 417 -23.43 4.55 3.67
CA THR A 417 -24.25 3.69 2.83
C THR A 417 -23.54 2.35 2.60
N PRO A 418 -24.20 1.20 2.78
CA PRO A 418 -23.58 -0.10 2.49
C PRO A 418 -23.08 -0.19 1.05
N LEU A 419 -21.87 -0.74 0.85
CA LEU A 419 -21.27 -1.02 -0.47
C LEU A 419 -21.15 -2.52 -0.69
N ALA A 420 -20.24 -3.19 -0.01
CA ALA A 420 -20.07 -4.63 0.00
C ALA A 420 -20.19 -5.08 1.48
N ALA A 421 -21.42 -5.25 1.95
CA ALA A 421 -21.74 -5.26 3.37
C ALA A 421 -22.45 -6.53 3.84
N THR A 422 -22.41 -7.63 3.06
CA THR A 422 -23.00 -8.92 3.46
C THR A 422 -21.93 -10.03 3.44
N GLU A 423 -22.16 -11.10 4.19
CA GLU A 423 -21.25 -12.27 4.17
C GLU A 423 -21.16 -12.91 2.78
N SER A 424 -22.25 -12.91 2.00
CA SER A 424 -22.30 -13.44 0.64
C SER A 424 -21.62 -12.53 -0.40
N GLN A 425 -21.58 -11.23 -0.15
CA GLN A 425 -20.90 -10.21 -0.96
C GLN A 425 -20.08 -9.28 -0.04
N PRO A 426 -18.99 -9.79 0.56
CA PRO A 426 -18.18 -9.03 1.50
C PRO A 426 -17.23 -8.08 0.77
N PHE A 427 -16.71 -7.09 1.51
CA PHE A 427 -15.52 -6.37 1.07
C PHE A 427 -14.33 -7.33 0.93
N ALA A 428 -14.02 -8.08 1.99
CA ALA A 428 -13.03 -9.15 1.98
C ALA A 428 -13.45 -10.26 2.94
N GLY A 429 -13.52 -11.48 2.44
CA GLY A 429 -13.90 -12.65 3.21
C GLY A 429 -13.66 -13.94 2.41
N ARG A 430 -13.89 -15.08 3.02
CA ARG A 430 -13.67 -16.38 2.39
C ARG A 430 -14.36 -16.53 1.01
N ASN A 431 -15.50 -15.86 0.82
CA ASN A 431 -16.33 -16.00 -0.38
C ASN A 431 -15.80 -15.24 -1.60
N ASN A 432 -14.93 -14.25 -1.42
CA ASN A 432 -14.37 -13.45 -2.51
C ASN A 432 -12.83 -13.39 -2.50
N VAL A 433 -12.19 -14.31 -1.78
CA VAL A 433 -10.72 -14.46 -1.75
C VAL A 433 -10.31 -15.77 -2.39
N THR A 434 -9.44 -15.68 -3.41
CA THR A 434 -8.75 -16.84 -4.00
C THR A 434 -7.41 -17.05 -3.30
N PHE A 435 -7.06 -18.32 -3.04
CA PHE A 435 -5.78 -18.74 -2.45
C PHE A 435 -5.01 -19.58 -3.46
N PRO A 436 -4.13 -18.99 -4.29
CA PRO A 436 -3.45 -19.71 -5.37
C PRO A 436 -2.59 -20.89 -4.90
N ASN A 437 -2.04 -20.81 -3.69
CA ASN A 437 -1.16 -21.81 -3.09
C ASN A 437 -1.88 -22.68 -2.02
N GLY A 438 -3.21 -22.73 -2.06
CA GLY A 438 -4.02 -23.40 -1.04
C GLY A 438 -4.40 -22.48 0.12
N ALA A 439 -5.59 -22.68 0.65
CA ALA A 439 -6.14 -21.85 1.73
C ALA A 439 -5.45 -22.16 3.06
N TRP A 440 -4.65 -21.23 3.56
CA TRP A 440 -3.98 -21.33 4.85
C TRP A 440 -4.82 -20.79 6.02
N THR A 441 -5.91 -20.09 5.69
CA THR A 441 -6.86 -19.54 6.65
C THR A 441 -8.26 -19.53 6.06
N GLN A 442 -9.27 -19.46 6.92
CA GLN A 442 -10.66 -19.17 6.56
C GLN A 442 -11.12 -17.82 7.11
N ASP A 443 -10.27 -17.14 7.88
CA ASP A 443 -10.54 -15.85 8.47
C ASP A 443 -9.83 -14.75 7.66
N ILE A 444 -10.55 -13.73 7.28
CA ILE A 444 -10.01 -12.45 6.82
C ILE A 444 -10.33 -11.45 7.92
N SER A 445 -9.35 -11.20 8.78
CA SER A 445 -9.54 -10.49 10.03
C SER A 445 -8.61 -9.27 10.12
N HIS A 446 -8.71 -8.52 11.18
CA HIS A 446 -8.16 -7.21 11.47
C HIS A 446 -6.84 -6.89 10.74
N GLY A 447 -6.80 -5.76 10.05
CA GLY A 447 -5.65 -5.32 9.26
C GLY A 447 -5.87 -3.94 8.67
N GLU A 448 -5.07 -3.58 7.67
CA GLU A 448 -5.09 -2.26 7.07
C GLU A 448 -4.91 -2.32 5.54
N LEU A 449 -5.65 -1.45 4.82
CA LEU A 449 -5.38 -1.19 3.40
C LEU A 449 -4.04 -0.47 3.22
N VAL A 450 -3.26 -0.91 2.25
CA VAL A 450 -2.06 -0.20 1.82
C VAL A 450 -2.48 1.12 1.21
N ARG A 451 -2.01 2.21 1.76
CA ARG A 451 -2.39 3.57 1.39
C ARG A 451 -1.53 4.14 0.28
N ALA A 452 -2.11 5.01 -0.53
CA ALA A 452 -1.41 5.81 -1.53
C ALA A 452 -0.67 7.01 -0.90
N SER A 453 -1.13 7.49 0.27
CA SER A 453 -0.43 8.50 1.08
C SER A 453 -0.31 8.04 2.54
N ASN A 454 0.76 8.48 3.21
CA ASN A 454 0.97 8.17 4.62
C ASN A 454 0.45 9.25 5.56
N ASP A 455 -0.12 10.35 5.02
CA ASP A 455 -0.60 11.47 5.80
C ASP A 455 -1.94 11.18 6.49
N GLN A 456 -2.42 12.12 7.29
CA GLN A 456 -3.65 12.02 8.06
C GLN A 456 -4.93 11.88 7.24
N THR A 457 -4.87 12.04 5.90
CA THR A 457 -6.03 11.83 5.02
C THR A 457 -6.26 10.35 4.70
N LEU A 458 -5.24 9.49 4.90
CA LEU A 458 -5.29 8.05 4.71
C LEU A 458 -5.86 7.66 3.34
N THR A 459 -5.33 8.30 2.28
CA THR A 459 -5.87 8.13 0.92
C THR A 459 -5.51 6.75 0.36
N ILE A 460 -6.48 6.06 -0.23
CA ILE A 460 -6.33 4.77 -0.94
C ILE A 460 -6.59 4.94 -2.44
N ASP A 461 -6.00 4.04 -3.25
CA ASP A 461 -6.27 3.93 -4.69
C ASP A 461 -7.35 2.84 -4.90
N PRO A 462 -8.59 3.20 -5.30
CA PRO A 462 -9.69 2.25 -5.38
C PRO A 462 -9.49 1.13 -6.40
N CYS A 463 -8.57 1.31 -7.37
CA CYS A 463 -8.30 0.36 -8.44
C CYS A 463 -7.09 -0.55 -8.20
N ARG A 464 -6.39 -0.36 -7.09
CA ARG A 464 -5.19 -1.13 -6.73
C ARG A 464 -5.12 -1.41 -5.24
N LEU A 465 -6.23 -1.84 -4.70
CA LEU A 465 -6.28 -2.13 -3.27
C LEU A 465 -5.39 -3.33 -2.94
N GLN A 466 -4.60 -3.16 -1.90
CA GLN A 466 -3.93 -4.24 -1.18
C GLN A 466 -4.35 -4.14 0.29
N PHE A 467 -4.63 -5.28 0.90
CA PHE A 467 -5.08 -5.35 2.29
C PHE A 467 -4.18 -6.30 3.07
N VAL A 468 -3.38 -5.75 3.99
CA VAL A 468 -2.63 -6.56 4.96
C VAL A 468 -3.61 -7.02 6.00
N TYR A 469 -3.73 -8.33 6.20
CA TYR A 469 -4.73 -8.93 7.06
C TYR A 469 -4.13 -10.01 7.96
N GLN A 470 -4.84 -10.33 9.02
CA GLN A 470 -4.54 -11.49 9.83
C GLN A 470 -5.43 -12.67 9.47
N GLY A 471 -4.83 -13.84 9.50
CA GLY A 471 -5.52 -15.12 9.40
C GLY A 471 -4.91 -16.14 10.36
N GLN A 472 -5.64 -17.20 10.66
CA GLN A 472 -5.15 -18.29 11.49
C GLN A 472 -5.41 -19.62 10.81
N ASP A 473 -4.72 -20.66 11.29
CA ASP A 473 -4.96 -22.03 10.85
C ASP A 473 -6.44 -22.40 11.09
N PRO A 474 -7.15 -22.94 10.10
CA PRO A 474 -8.55 -23.30 10.25
C PRO A 474 -8.84 -24.31 11.34
N GLY A 475 -7.84 -25.13 11.73
CA GLY A 475 -7.92 -26.09 12.82
C GLY A 475 -7.55 -25.53 14.20
N ALA A 476 -7.08 -24.28 14.28
CA ALA A 476 -6.72 -23.66 15.55
C ALA A 476 -7.95 -23.44 16.44
N SER A 477 -7.82 -23.78 17.71
CA SER A 477 -8.89 -23.64 18.72
C SER A 477 -8.30 -23.48 20.11
N GLY A 478 -9.11 -23.06 21.09
CA GLY A 478 -8.73 -22.94 22.50
C GLY A 478 -8.62 -21.51 22.97
N ASP A 479 -7.68 -21.24 23.86
CA ASP A 479 -7.47 -19.93 24.47
C ASP A 479 -7.16 -18.86 23.39
N TYR A 480 -7.97 -17.80 23.33
CA TYR A 480 -7.87 -16.74 22.32
C TYR A 480 -6.49 -16.07 22.31
N LEU A 481 -5.86 -15.90 23.48
CA LEU A 481 -4.50 -15.36 23.59
C LEU A 481 -3.46 -16.20 22.84
N LYS A 482 -3.69 -17.51 22.73
CA LYS A 482 -2.77 -18.48 22.13
C LYS A 482 -3.07 -18.82 20.68
N LEU A 483 -4.14 -18.28 20.09
CA LEU A 483 -4.47 -18.54 18.71
C LEU A 483 -3.35 -18.02 17.79
N PRO A 484 -2.89 -18.83 16.81
CA PRO A 484 -1.69 -18.55 16.03
C PRO A 484 -1.99 -17.61 14.83
N TRP A 485 -2.36 -16.39 15.12
CA TRP A 485 -2.60 -15.38 14.08
C TRP A 485 -1.30 -15.01 13.35
N ARG A 486 -1.39 -14.87 12.03
CA ARG A 486 -0.27 -14.60 11.13
C ARG A 486 -0.69 -13.60 10.07
N MET A 487 0.32 -12.97 9.43
CA MET A 487 0.15 -11.96 8.41
C MET A 487 -0.03 -12.57 7.02
N GLY A 488 -1.01 -12.08 6.27
CA GLY A 488 -1.17 -12.27 4.84
C GLY A 488 -1.43 -10.94 4.13
N LEU A 489 -1.40 -10.98 2.80
CA LEU A 489 -1.69 -9.84 1.93
C LEU A 489 -2.76 -10.25 0.92
N LEU A 490 -3.84 -9.50 0.84
CA LEU A 490 -4.79 -9.56 -0.27
C LEU A 490 -4.39 -8.53 -1.33
N THR A 491 -4.46 -8.93 -2.58
CA THR A 491 -4.33 -8.04 -3.73
C THR A 491 -5.62 -8.11 -4.53
N GLN A 492 -6.20 -6.95 -4.83
CA GLN A 492 -7.40 -6.85 -5.66
C GLN A 492 -7.15 -7.43 -7.06
N THR A 493 -8.09 -8.24 -7.56
CA THR A 493 -7.97 -8.90 -8.88
C THR A 493 -9.01 -8.45 -9.89
N GLY A 494 -10.06 -7.74 -9.44
CA GLY A 494 -11.06 -7.15 -10.30
C GLY A 494 -10.58 -5.87 -10.98
N SER A 495 -11.11 -5.58 -12.18
CA SER A 495 -10.92 -4.27 -12.81
C SER A 495 -11.79 -3.20 -12.14
N CYS A 496 -11.29 -1.99 -12.04
CA CYS A 496 -12.12 -0.80 -11.81
C CYS A 496 -13.05 -0.54 -12.98
#